data_57a07c0698bb81e73f1cfb3732bbef34
#
_entry.id   57a07c0698bb81e73f1cfb3732bbef34
#
_cell.length_a   1.000
_cell.length_b   1.000
_cell.length_c   1.000
_cell.angle_alpha   90.00
_cell.angle_beta   90.00
_cell.angle_gamma   90.00
#
_symmetry.space_group_name_H-M   'P 1'
#
loop_
_entity.id
_entity.type
_entity.pdbx_description
1 polymer ?
#
loop_
_entity_poly.entity_id
_entity_poly.type
_entity_poly.pdbx_seq_one_letter_code
_entity_poly.pdbx_strand_id
1 'polypeptide(L)'
;MEIPPRKTQELQHKDRAKKQKPARSRFRLSRSGSLFRLLAVLGPGLIAANAGNDAGGIATFSQGGAGYGYSLLWALIISGFCLAIVQEMCARMGTVTGKGLADLIREQFGVRWAALAMLALLIANTGVTVSEFLGIAASVQVLAGDPHTPLVFIVVPLAGLILWVLVIKGSYRRVEKVFLLMSLGFLAYIPAAFAAHPDWGDVGRQIILPHLSTSSGYLLTAVALVGTTISPYMQFFVQSSVADKGIHASDYIYEQVDIYSGTAFAMVIAAFVIVATGATLFVHGTPVNTALDAALALQAFAGKYATLLFGIGLFGASLLAAAVLPLSTAYGICEAFGFERGVSRSFSEAPVFQSIFTGLIILGVLVALIPGLPIIAVLVVLQDLNAAMLPILLVFIILLVNNRRLMGRHVNKLGFNIISWATVVVITILIVLLLLSAIFNITL
;
A
#
# COMPACT_ATOMS: atom_id res chain seq x y z
N MET A 1 39.55 44.95 11.31
CA MET A 1 38.79 43.70 11.13
C MET A 1 39.77 42.69 10.53
N GLU A 2 40.43 41.90 11.37
CA GLU A 2 41.48 40.97 10.94
C GLU A 2 40.84 39.68 10.40
N ILE A 3 41.22 39.31 9.17
CA ILE A 3 40.81 38.08 8.53
C ILE A 3 41.64 36.92 9.16
N PRO A 4 41.05 35.92 9.77
CA PRO A 4 41.82 34.84 10.38
C PRO A 4 42.61 34.03 9.35
N PRO A 5 43.81 33.53 9.69
CA PRO A 5 44.73 32.90 8.77
C PRO A 5 44.13 31.60 8.16
N ARG A 6 44.41 31.39 6.88
CA ARG A 6 43.91 30.27 6.02
C ARG A 6 43.90 28.88 6.71
N LYS A 7 44.84 28.61 7.56
CA LYS A 7 44.90 27.33 8.33
C LYS A 7 43.73 27.09 9.29
N THR A 8 43.18 28.17 9.85
CA THR A 8 42.04 28.09 10.79
C THR A 8 40.73 27.82 10.04
N GLN A 9 40.59 28.30 8.80
CA GLN A 9 39.44 28.02 7.95
C GLN A 9 39.44 26.57 7.43
N GLU A 10 40.60 26.02 7.07
CA GLU A 10 40.72 24.61 6.66
C GLU A 10 40.45 23.61 7.79
N LEU A 11 40.85 23.96 9.02
CA LEU A 11 40.51 23.12 10.20
C LEU A 11 39.02 23.19 10.52
N GLN A 12 38.39 24.35 10.43
CA GLN A 12 36.93 24.47 10.62
C GLN A 12 36.12 23.76 9.53
N HIS A 13 36.61 23.76 8.29
CA HIS A 13 36.01 23.04 7.19
C HIS A 13 36.14 21.49 7.34
N LYS A 14 37.30 21.04 7.82
CA LYS A 14 37.52 19.61 8.14
C LYS A 14 36.71 19.11 9.32
N ASP A 15 36.51 19.94 10.35
CA ASP A 15 35.68 19.59 11.50
C ASP A 15 34.18 19.64 11.18
N ARG A 16 33.72 20.54 10.31
CA ARG A 16 32.35 20.52 9.79
C ARG A 16 32.08 19.31 8.88
N ALA A 17 33.05 18.93 8.04
CA ALA A 17 32.96 17.75 7.21
C ALA A 17 32.98 16.42 8.03
N LYS A 18 33.66 16.40 9.19
CA LYS A 18 33.64 15.26 10.13
C LYS A 18 32.32 15.15 10.90
N LYS A 19 31.65 16.28 11.23
CA LYS A 19 30.35 16.30 11.90
C LYS A 19 29.15 15.99 10.99
N GLN A 20 29.34 16.07 9.66
CA GLN A 20 28.29 15.77 8.67
C GLN A 20 28.36 14.34 8.07
N LYS A 21 29.17 13.44 8.63
CA LYS A 21 29.00 12.05 8.28
C LYS A 21 27.66 11.59 8.87
N PRO A 22 26.66 11.24 8.05
CA PRO A 22 25.45 10.60 8.58
C PRO A 22 25.93 9.43 9.43
N ALA A 23 25.33 9.26 10.60
CA ALA A 23 25.54 8.09 11.43
C ALA A 23 25.04 6.89 10.61
N ARG A 24 25.91 6.35 9.76
CA ARG A 24 25.72 5.04 9.14
C ARG A 24 25.74 4.06 10.31
N SER A 25 24.59 3.76 10.86
CA SER A 25 24.44 2.57 11.70
C SER A 25 24.80 1.40 10.78
N ARG A 26 26.07 1.03 10.80
CA ARG A 26 26.52 -0.24 10.23
C ARG A 26 25.86 -1.32 11.05
N PHE A 27 24.68 -1.74 10.65
CA PHE A 27 24.13 -3.02 11.05
C PHE A 27 25.11 -4.06 10.50
N ARG A 28 26.20 -4.32 11.21
CA ARG A 28 27.00 -5.51 11.03
C ARG A 28 26.13 -6.67 11.48
N LEU A 29 25.37 -7.24 10.52
CA LEU A 29 24.75 -8.52 10.70
C LEU A 29 25.87 -9.49 11.10
N SER A 30 25.93 -9.77 12.41
CA SER A 30 26.82 -10.77 12.99
C SER A 30 26.67 -12.08 12.19
N ARG A 31 27.69 -12.93 12.17
CA ARG A 31 27.68 -14.31 11.61
C ARG A 31 26.66 -15.25 12.28
N SER A 32 25.55 -14.73 12.77
CA SER A 32 24.40 -15.43 13.28
C SER A 32 23.69 -16.18 12.14
N GLY A 33 23.11 -17.32 12.43
CA GLY A 33 22.59 -18.26 11.43
C GLY A 33 21.60 -17.65 10.42
N SER A 34 21.41 -18.31 9.29
CA SER A 34 20.57 -17.89 8.16
C SER A 34 19.18 -17.40 8.58
N LEU A 35 18.57 -18.06 9.58
CA LEU A 35 17.26 -17.70 10.14
C LEU A 35 17.26 -16.31 10.80
N PHE A 36 18.31 -15.96 11.54
CA PHE A 36 18.40 -14.65 12.20
C PHE A 36 18.60 -13.50 11.19
N ARG A 37 19.31 -13.76 10.09
CA ARG A 37 19.42 -12.80 8.97
C ARG A 37 18.09 -12.61 8.27
N LEU A 38 17.36 -13.70 8.01
CA LEU A 38 16.01 -13.64 7.44
C LEU A 38 15.10 -12.78 8.32
N LEU A 39 15.04 -13.04 9.63
CA LEU A 39 14.20 -12.27 10.57
C LEU A 39 14.63 -10.79 10.70
N ALA A 40 15.90 -10.47 10.51
CA ALA A 40 16.39 -9.10 10.55
C ALA A 40 16.09 -8.30 9.29
N VAL A 41 15.91 -8.97 8.16
CA VAL A 41 15.62 -8.38 6.85
C VAL A 41 14.12 -8.36 6.59
N LEU A 42 13.37 -9.37 7.08
CA LEU A 42 11.91 -9.43 7.00
C LEU A 42 11.28 -8.13 7.49
N GLY A 43 10.40 -7.57 6.69
CA GLY A 43 9.59 -6.43 7.09
C GLY A 43 9.09 -5.53 5.98
N PRO A 44 9.91 -4.90 5.10
CA PRO A 44 9.39 -3.97 4.10
C PRO A 44 8.43 -4.60 3.13
N GLY A 45 8.75 -5.78 2.60
CA GLY A 45 7.91 -6.51 1.66
C GLY A 45 6.63 -7.00 2.31
N LEU A 46 6.76 -7.61 3.50
CA LEU A 46 5.61 -8.09 4.26
C LEU A 46 4.67 -6.94 4.68
N ILE A 47 5.22 -5.81 5.16
CA ILE A 47 4.44 -4.64 5.55
C ILE A 47 3.77 -4.02 4.32
N ALA A 48 4.52 -3.82 3.22
CA ALA A 48 3.99 -3.25 2.00
C ALA A 48 2.88 -4.12 1.39
N ALA A 49 3.08 -5.42 1.32
CA ALA A 49 2.08 -6.33 0.78
C ALA A 49 0.83 -6.43 1.68
N ASN A 50 1.01 -6.46 3.01
CA ASN A 50 -0.12 -6.49 3.93
C ASN A 50 -0.90 -5.17 3.96
N ALA A 51 -0.28 -4.08 3.54
CA ALA A 51 -0.95 -2.81 3.38
C ALA A 51 -1.97 -2.81 2.21
N GLY A 52 -1.93 -3.79 1.30
CA GLY A 52 -2.99 -4.03 0.30
C GLY A 52 -4.27 -4.66 0.88
N ASN A 53 -4.23 -5.14 2.12
CA ASN A 53 -5.40 -5.57 2.89
C ASN A 53 -5.90 -4.45 3.81
N ASP A 54 -5.82 -3.24 3.35
CA ASP A 54 -6.34 -2.02 3.99
C ASP A 54 -7.87 -1.91 3.85
N ALA A 55 -8.44 -0.80 4.29
CA ALA A 55 -9.90 -0.60 4.20
C ALA A 55 -10.42 -0.68 2.77
N GLY A 56 -9.72 -0.05 1.82
CA GLY A 56 -10.06 -0.08 0.40
C GLY A 56 -9.97 -1.48 -0.18
N GLY A 57 -8.92 -2.22 0.18
CA GLY A 57 -8.71 -3.60 -0.23
C GLY A 57 -9.82 -4.52 0.25
N ILE A 58 -10.08 -4.53 1.55
CA ILE A 58 -11.12 -5.38 2.14
C ILE A 58 -12.51 -5.05 1.56
N ALA A 59 -12.82 -3.76 1.37
CA ALA A 59 -14.07 -3.35 0.73
C ALA A 59 -14.18 -3.88 -0.70
N THR A 60 -13.12 -3.71 -1.51
CA THR A 60 -13.07 -4.15 -2.89
C THR A 60 -13.16 -5.67 -3.04
N PHE A 61 -12.42 -6.43 -2.21
CA PHE A 61 -12.48 -7.89 -2.23
C PHE A 61 -13.85 -8.41 -1.78
N SER A 62 -14.42 -7.79 -0.74
CA SER A 62 -15.75 -8.17 -0.24
C SER A 62 -16.85 -7.85 -1.26
N GLN A 63 -16.80 -6.68 -1.89
CA GLN A 63 -17.74 -6.31 -2.95
C GLN A 63 -17.57 -7.20 -4.19
N GLY A 64 -16.32 -7.52 -4.55
CA GLY A 64 -16.00 -8.43 -5.66
C GLY A 64 -16.59 -9.82 -5.43
N GLY A 65 -16.37 -10.40 -4.26
CA GLY A 65 -16.91 -11.71 -3.92
C GLY A 65 -18.44 -11.72 -3.81
N ALA A 66 -19.04 -10.72 -3.15
CA ALA A 66 -20.48 -10.63 -2.97
C ALA A 66 -21.23 -10.31 -4.28
N GLY A 67 -20.62 -9.52 -5.18
CA GLY A 67 -21.24 -9.12 -6.44
C GLY A 67 -21.05 -10.12 -7.59
N TYR A 68 -19.91 -10.83 -7.61
CA TYR A 68 -19.48 -11.62 -8.76
C TYR A 68 -19.02 -13.05 -8.39
N GLY A 69 -19.21 -13.48 -7.15
CA GLY A 69 -18.79 -14.79 -6.67
C GLY A 69 -17.27 -14.96 -6.79
N TYR A 70 -16.82 -16.04 -7.41
CA TYR A 70 -15.39 -16.36 -7.55
C TYR A 70 -14.78 -15.83 -8.85
N SER A 71 -15.56 -15.15 -9.71
CA SER A 71 -15.16 -14.77 -11.07
C SER A 71 -14.05 -13.74 -11.15
N LEU A 72 -13.68 -13.07 -10.03
CA LEU A 72 -12.58 -12.11 -9.94
C LEU A 72 -11.27 -12.70 -9.38
N LEU A 73 -11.24 -13.99 -8.97
CA LEU A 73 -10.04 -14.62 -8.42
C LEU A 73 -8.86 -14.66 -9.40
N TRP A 74 -9.14 -14.81 -10.71
CA TRP A 74 -8.09 -14.76 -11.74
C TRP A 74 -7.40 -13.40 -11.77
N ALA A 75 -8.18 -12.30 -11.64
CA ALA A 75 -7.63 -10.95 -11.64
C ALA A 75 -6.76 -10.71 -10.40
N LEU A 76 -7.18 -11.24 -9.24
CA LEU A 76 -6.39 -11.19 -8.01
C LEU A 76 -5.05 -11.91 -8.18
N ILE A 77 -5.03 -13.13 -8.74
CA ILE A 77 -3.81 -13.91 -8.90
C ILE A 77 -2.84 -13.22 -9.88
N ILE A 78 -3.36 -12.72 -11.01
CA ILE A 78 -2.54 -11.97 -11.96
C ILE A 78 -1.99 -10.70 -11.30
N SER A 79 -2.83 -9.95 -10.58
CA SER A 79 -2.40 -8.74 -9.88
C SER A 79 -1.34 -9.03 -8.81
N GLY A 80 -1.49 -10.11 -8.05
CA GLY A 80 -0.50 -10.54 -7.07
C GLY A 80 0.84 -10.91 -7.70
N PHE A 81 0.81 -11.60 -8.83
CA PHE A 81 2.03 -11.89 -9.60
C PHE A 81 2.69 -10.62 -10.13
N CYS A 82 1.91 -9.68 -10.66
CA CYS A 82 2.39 -8.38 -11.10
C CYS A 82 2.98 -7.56 -9.93
N LEU A 83 2.32 -7.56 -8.77
CA LEU A 83 2.81 -6.91 -7.55
C LEU A 83 4.19 -7.46 -7.15
N ALA A 84 4.35 -8.78 -7.11
CA ALA A 84 5.60 -9.42 -6.75
C ALA A 84 6.76 -8.99 -7.67
N ILE A 85 6.51 -8.90 -8.99
CA ILE A 85 7.49 -8.43 -9.98
C ILE A 85 7.85 -6.96 -9.75
N VAL A 86 6.86 -6.11 -9.55
CA VAL A 86 7.09 -4.67 -9.39
C VAL A 86 7.82 -4.37 -8.09
N GLN A 87 7.42 -5.00 -6.99
CA GLN A 87 8.10 -4.84 -5.70
C GLN A 87 9.53 -5.38 -5.74
N GLU A 88 9.77 -6.51 -6.42
CA GLU A 88 11.12 -7.04 -6.62
C GLU A 88 12.02 -6.05 -7.36
N MET A 89 11.52 -5.42 -8.43
CA MET A 89 12.28 -4.40 -9.17
C MET A 89 12.63 -3.20 -8.27
N CYS A 90 11.69 -2.73 -7.45
CA CYS A 90 11.90 -1.63 -6.51
C CYS A 90 12.92 -1.99 -5.41
N ALA A 91 12.80 -3.16 -4.79
CA ALA A 91 13.75 -3.61 -3.78
C ALA A 91 15.15 -3.80 -4.35
N ARG A 92 15.27 -4.37 -5.54
CA ARG A 92 16.54 -4.51 -6.25
C ARG A 92 17.18 -3.17 -6.55
N MET A 93 16.39 -2.18 -7.01
CA MET A 93 16.89 -0.81 -7.20
C MET A 93 17.34 -0.19 -5.89
N GLY A 94 16.56 -0.32 -4.82
CA GLY A 94 16.94 0.16 -3.48
C GLY A 94 18.25 -0.47 -2.98
N THR A 95 18.39 -1.79 -3.13
CA THR A 95 19.60 -2.54 -2.72
C THR A 95 20.83 -2.13 -3.52
N VAL A 96 20.70 -1.97 -4.85
CA VAL A 96 21.85 -1.70 -5.74
C VAL A 96 22.28 -0.24 -5.65
N THR A 97 21.32 0.69 -5.58
CA THR A 97 21.60 2.13 -5.64
C THR A 97 21.71 2.80 -4.27
N GLY A 98 21.10 2.22 -3.24
CA GLY A 98 20.97 2.84 -1.91
C GLY A 98 20.14 4.12 -1.93
N LYS A 99 19.24 4.29 -2.92
CA LYS A 99 18.41 5.47 -3.13
C LYS A 99 16.94 5.14 -3.21
N GLY A 100 16.09 6.09 -2.81
CA GLY A 100 14.65 6.02 -2.99
C GLY A 100 14.23 6.14 -4.46
N LEU A 101 12.99 5.74 -4.76
CA LEU A 101 12.45 5.79 -6.13
C LEU A 101 12.34 7.23 -6.63
N ALA A 102 11.91 8.16 -5.77
CA ALA A 102 11.75 9.56 -6.11
C ALA A 102 13.09 10.22 -6.47
N ASP A 103 14.16 9.94 -5.71
CA ASP A 103 15.51 10.39 -6.01
C ASP A 103 15.99 9.91 -7.38
N LEU A 104 15.76 8.62 -7.69
CA LEU A 104 16.17 8.03 -8.97
C LEU A 104 15.41 8.62 -10.16
N ILE A 105 14.10 8.85 -10.02
CA ILE A 105 13.30 9.50 -11.07
C ILE A 105 13.85 10.91 -11.34
N ARG A 106 14.13 11.66 -10.29
CA ARG A 106 14.69 13.01 -10.42
C ARG A 106 16.07 13.02 -11.08
N GLU A 107 16.96 12.13 -10.65
CA GLU A 107 18.34 12.07 -11.17
C GLU A 107 18.41 11.64 -12.63
N GLN A 108 17.56 10.71 -13.06
CA GLN A 108 17.62 10.14 -14.40
C GLN A 108 16.77 10.87 -15.43
N PHE A 109 15.61 11.39 -15.03
CA PHE A 109 14.65 12.03 -15.95
C PHE A 109 14.49 13.54 -15.73
N GLY A 110 15.03 14.06 -14.62
CA GLY A 110 14.96 15.48 -14.28
C GLY A 110 13.69 15.89 -13.53
N VAL A 111 13.66 17.17 -13.11
CA VAL A 111 12.64 17.70 -12.18
C VAL A 111 11.23 17.66 -12.75
N ARG A 112 11.04 17.86 -14.06
CA ARG A 112 9.70 17.87 -14.69
C ARG A 112 9.02 16.50 -14.59
N TRP A 113 9.75 15.43 -14.88
CA TRP A 113 9.24 14.07 -14.79
C TRP A 113 9.08 13.60 -13.35
N ALA A 114 9.97 14.04 -12.47
CA ALA A 114 9.80 13.83 -11.03
C ALA A 114 8.52 14.52 -10.51
N ALA A 115 8.23 15.76 -10.97
CA ALA A 115 7.00 16.45 -10.60
C ALA A 115 5.74 15.70 -11.08
N LEU A 116 5.75 15.15 -12.31
CA LEU A 116 4.64 14.34 -12.80
C LEU A 116 4.44 13.07 -11.96
N ALA A 117 5.53 12.35 -11.65
CA ALA A 117 5.46 11.15 -10.81
C ALA A 117 4.98 11.47 -9.39
N MET A 118 5.43 12.58 -8.81
CA MET A 118 5.01 13.02 -7.48
C MET A 118 3.57 13.51 -7.44
N LEU A 119 3.10 14.14 -8.52
CA LEU A 119 1.68 14.52 -8.64
C LEU A 119 0.79 13.27 -8.71
N ALA A 120 1.17 12.28 -9.51
CA ALA A 120 0.45 11.00 -9.57
C ALA A 120 0.44 10.30 -8.21
N LEU A 121 1.59 10.24 -7.52
CA LEU A 121 1.69 9.70 -6.17
C LEU A 121 0.82 10.47 -5.18
N LEU A 122 0.83 11.80 -5.21
CA LEU A 122 0.05 12.63 -4.31
C LEU A 122 -1.46 12.41 -4.51
N ILE A 123 -1.94 12.36 -5.76
CA ILE A 123 -3.35 12.11 -6.08
C ILE A 123 -3.76 10.72 -5.58
N ALA A 124 -3.01 9.67 -5.92
CA ALA A 124 -3.28 8.30 -5.50
C ALA A 124 -3.30 8.19 -3.98
N ASN A 125 -2.25 8.65 -3.31
CA ASN A 125 -2.12 8.51 -1.87
C ASN A 125 -3.09 9.39 -1.08
N THR A 126 -3.53 10.51 -1.64
CA THR A 126 -4.61 11.32 -1.05
C THR A 126 -5.90 10.50 -1.03
N GLY A 127 -6.26 9.87 -2.15
CA GLY A 127 -7.42 8.99 -2.23
C GLY A 127 -7.35 7.84 -1.22
N VAL A 128 -6.23 7.11 -1.20
CA VAL A 128 -6.06 5.99 -0.27
C VAL A 128 -6.00 6.47 1.19
N THR A 129 -5.41 7.62 1.50
CA THR A 129 -5.45 8.18 2.86
C THR A 129 -6.89 8.48 3.30
N VAL A 130 -7.69 9.07 2.42
CA VAL A 130 -9.14 9.28 2.68
C VAL A 130 -9.84 7.95 2.89
N SER A 131 -9.55 6.93 2.07
CA SER A 131 -10.05 5.56 2.22
C SER A 131 -9.78 5.00 3.62
N GLU A 132 -8.60 5.23 4.19
CA GLU A 132 -8.26 4.71 5.52
C GLU A 132 -9.05 5.40 6.63
N PHE A 133 -9.26 6.71 6.56
CA PHE A 133 -10.10 7.40 7.53
C PHE A 133 -11.58 7.00 7.39
N LEU A 134 -12.06 6.73 6.18
CA LEU A 134 -13.37 6.11 5.95
C LEU A 134 -13.42 4.68 6.52
N GLY A 135 -12.34 3.91 6.43
CA GLY A 135 -12.22 2.60 7.06
C GLY A 135 -12.28 2.65 8.59
N ILE A 136 -11.66 3.67 9.20
CA ILE A 136 -11.81 3.94 10.65
C ILE A 136 -13.28 4.22 10.96
N ALA A 137 -13.95 5.08 10.19
CA ALA A 137 -15.39 5.37 10.39
C ALA A 137 -16.25 4.10 10.24
N ALA A 138 -16.01 3.32 9.18
CA ALA A 138 -16.70 2.05 8.92
C ALA A 138 -16.51 1.04 10.05
N SER A 139 -15.29 0.92 10.58
CA SER A 139 -15.00 0.02 11.70
C SER A 139 -15.76 0.42 12.98
N VAL A 140 -15.88 1.73 13.25
CA VAL A 140 -16.68 2.25 14.37
C VAL A 140 -18.15 1.91 14.19
N GLN A 141 -18.69 2.06 12.96
CA GLN A 141 -20.08 1.69 12.64
C GLN A 141 -20.32 0.19 12.88
N VAL A 142 -19.39 -0.67 12.45
CA VAL A 142 -19.47 -2.12 12.66
C VAL A 142 -19.42 -2.49 14.14
N LEU A 143 -18.51 -1.89 14.89
CA LEU A 143 -18.37 -2.16 16.33
C LEU A 143 -19.56 -1.66 17.14
N ALA A 144 -20.18 -0.56 16.71
CA ALA A 144 -21.40 -0.04 17.31
C ALA A 144 -22.66 -0.79 16.89
N GLY A 145 -22.61 -1.58 15.79
CA GLY A 145 -23.76 -2.24 15.18
C GLY A 145 -24.78 -1.27 14.55
N ASP A 146 -24.36 -0.02 14.30
CA ASP A 146 -25.19 1.06 13.78
C ASP A 146 -24.46 1.84 12.68
N PRO A 147 -24.94 1.82 11.41
CA PRO A 147 -24.35 2.57 10.31
C PRO A 147 -24.37 4.10 10.49
N HIS A 148 -25.22 4.60 11.38
CA HIS A 148 -25.40 6.03 11.62
C HIS A 148 -24.89 6.49 12.99
N THR A 149 -24.08 5.67 13.66
CA THR A 149 -23.60 5.98 15.00
C THR A 149 -22.86 7.33 15.07
N PRO A 150 -23.22 8.21 16.04
CA PRO A 150 -22.53 9.48 16.23
C PRO A 150 -21.09 9.32 16.76
N LEU A 151 -20.69 8.13 17.19
CA LEU A 151 -19.34 7.85 17.68
C LEU A 151 -18.26 8.13 16.62
N VAL A 152 -18.60 8.06 15.33
CA VAL A 152 -17.72 8.43 14.23
C VAL A 152 -17.17 9.84 14.39
N PHE A 153 -18.01 10.81 14.81
CA PHE A 153 -17.60 12.22 14.98
C PHE A 153 -16.62 12.43 16.14
N ILE A 154 -16.45 11.47 17.03
CA ILE A 154 -15.49 11.50 18.14
C ILE A 154 -14.27 10.65 17.81
N VAL A 155 -14.48 9.41 17.38
CA VAL A 155 -13.39 8.42 17.22
C VAL A 155 -12.48 8.75 16.03
N VAL A 156 -13.03 9.20 14.91
CA VAL A 156 -12.22 9.51 13.71
C VAL A 156 -11.28 10.71 13.95
N PRO A 157 -11.72 11.87 14.48
CA PRO A 157 -10.80 12.96 14.81
C PRO A 157 -9.79 12.59 15.89
N LEU A 158 -10.23 11.81 16.90
CA LEU A 158 -9.32 11.34 17.96
C LEU A 158 -8.24 10.40 17.40
N ALA A 159 -8.60 9.47 16.50
CA ALA A 159 -7.68 8.61 15.81
C ALA A 159 -6.66 9.42 14.98
N GLY A 160 -7.13 10.41 14.21
CA GLY A 160 -6.27 11.31 13.44
C GLY A 160 -5.28 12.07 14.32
N LEU A 161 -5.77 12.62 15.45
CA LEU A 161 -4.91 13.32 16.42
C LEU A 161 -3.88 12.38 17.06
N ILE A 162 -4.29 11.19 17.48
CA ILE A 162 -3.38 10.18 18.07
C ILE A 162 -2.30 9.79 17.05
N LEU A 163 -2.66 9.49 15.81
CA LEU A 163 -1.71 9.15 14.74
C LEU A 163 -0.73 10.29 14.49
N TRP A 164 -1.23 11.52 14.40
CA TRP A 164 -0.42 12.72 14.21
C TRP A 164 0.60 12.89 15.36
N VAL A 165 0.15 12.78 16.61
CA VAL A 165 1.02 12.90 17.81
C VAL A 165 2.05 11.79 17.85
N LEU A 166 1.66 10.53 17.58
CA LEU A 166 2.54 9.37 17.61
C LEU A 166 3.66 9.47 16.58
N VAL A 167 3.34 9.95 15.39
CA VAL A 167 4.32 10.12 14.32
C VAL A 167 5.27 11.28 14.65
N ILE A 168 4.77 12.45 15.00
CA ILE A 168 5.62 13.62 15.31
C ILE A 168 6.53 13.36 16.52
N LYS A 169 6.05 12.64 17.54
CA LYS A 169 6.87 12.29 18.72
C LYS A 169 7.81 11.09 18.48
N GLY A 170 7.85 10.54 17.27
CA GLY A 170 8.70 9.40 16.90
C GLY A 170 8.36 8.10 17.62
N SER A 171 7.18 8.00 18.24
CA SER A 171 6.72 6.84 19.01
C SER A 171 5.97 5.81 18.17
N TYR A 172 5.73 6.09 16.90
CA TYR A 172 4.92 5.27 15.99
C TYR A 172 5.35 3.80 15.94
N ARG A 173 6.65 3.52 15.86
CA ARG A 173 7.20 2.14 15.78
C ARG A 173 6.73 1.19 16.88
N ARG A 174 6.36 1.71 18.06
CA ARG A 174 5.88 0.87 19.17
C ARG A 174 4.43 0.47 18.97
N VAL A 175 3.63 1.37 18.43
CA VAL A 175 2.19 1.20 18.24
C VAL A 175 1.88 0.47 16.92
N GLU A 176 2.75 0.60 15.93
CA GLU A 176 2.68 -0.12 14.65
C GLU A 176 2.46 -1.63 14.83
N LYS A 177 3.17 -2.23 15.80
CA LYS A 177 3.01 -3.66 16.10
C LYS A 177 1.61 -4.00 16.63
N VAL A 178 0.98 -3.09 17.38
CA VAL A 178 -0.39 -3.27 17.87
C VAL A 178 -1.38 -3.20 16.71
N PHE A 179 -1.22 -2.22 15.83
CA PHE A 179 -2.08 -2.08 14.65
C PHE A 179 -1.93 -3.28 13.70
N LEU A 180 -0.69 -3.75 13.50
CA LEU A 180 -0.43 -4.96 12.73
C LEU A 180 -1.09 -6.19 13.39
N LEU A 181 -1.01 -6.33 14.72
CA LEU A 181 -1.67 -7.41 15.43
C LEU A 181 -3.20 -7.36 15.27
N MET A 182 -3.78 -6.16 15.32
CA MET A 182 -5.23 -5.98 15.10
C MET A 182 -5.63 -6.37 13.67
N SER A 183 -4.83 -6.00 12.65
CA SER A 183 -5.10 -6.35 11.25
C SER A 183 -5.04 -7.85 10.98
N LEU A 184 -4.38 -8.64 11.84
CA LEU A 184 -4.43 -10.10 11.77
C LEU A 184 -5.86 -10.67 11.98
N GLY A 185 -6.81 -9.86 12.46
CA GLY A 185 -8.22 -10.21 12.48
C GLY A 185 -8.75 -10.69 11.11
N PHE A 186 -8.18 -10.19 10.02
CA PHE A 186 -8.55 -10.65 8.68
C PHE A 186 -8.11 -12.09 8.34
N LEU A 187 -7.19 -12.67 9.10
CA LEU A 187 -6.91 -14.10 8.97
C LEU A 187 -8.16 -14.98 9.26
N ALA A 188 -9.15 -14.43 9.97
CA ALA A 188 -10.42 -15.10 10.20
C ALA A 188 -11.20 -15.39 8.90
N TYR A 189 -10.93 -14.73 7.81
CA TYR A 189 -11.52 -15.06 6.51
C TYR A 189 -11.09 -16.44 6.00
N ILE A 190 -9.91 -16.94 6.41
CA ILE A 190 -9.45 -18.28 6.04
C ILE A 190 -10.39 -19.35 6.62
N PRO A 191 -10.55 -19.50 7.96
CA PRO A 191 -11.50 -20.47 8.51
C PRO A 191 -12.95 -20.13 8.16
N ALA A 192 -13.32 -18.86 7.96
CA ALA A 192 -14.67 -18.48 7.53
C ALA A 192 -15.02 -19.03 6.15
N ALA A 193 -14.09 -18.96 5.19
CA ALA A 193 -14.29 -19.53 3.87
C ALA A 193 -14.48 -21.05 3.92
N PHE A 194 -13.70 -21.76 4.73
CA PHE A 194 -13.90 -23.22 4.91
C PHE A 194 -15.25 -23.54 5.58
N ALA A 195 -15.65 -22.75 6.59
CA ALA A 195 -16.92 -22.94 7.28
C ALA A 195 -18.14 -22.60 6.40
N ALA A 196 -17.96 -21.77 5.38
CA ALA A 196 -19.01 -21.46 4.40
C ALA A 196 -19.24 -22.55 3.36
N HIS A 197 -18.43 -23.62 3.37
CA HIS A 197 -18.52 -24.78 2.46
C HIS A 197 -18.61 -24.40 0.96
N PRO A 198 -17.68 -23.62 0.41
CA PRO A 198 -17.68 -23.24 -1.00
C PRO A 198 -17.51 -24.47 -1.89
N ASP A 199 -17.98 -24.39 -3.12
CA ASP A 199 -17.60 -25.36 -4.14
C ASP A 199 -16.15 -25.10 -4.58
N TRP A 200 -15.20 -25.83 -4.01
CA TRP A 200 -13.78 -25.72 -4.33
C TRP A 200 -13.47 -26.08 -5.79
N GLY A 201 -14.33 -26.90 -6.44
CA GLY A 201 -14.22 -27.19 -7.87
C GLY A 201 -14.50 -25.95 -8.71
N ASP A 202 -15.55 -25.21 -8.37
CA ASP A 202 -15.88 -23.94 -9.04
C ASP A 202 -14.84 -22.85 -8.73
N VAL A 203 -14.38 -22.73 -7.47
CA VAL A 203 -13.27 -21.82 -7.11
C VAL A 203 -12.06 -22.08 -7.99
N GLY A 204 -11.61 -23.34 -8.11
CA GLY A 204 -10.46 -23.70 -8.94
C GLY A 204 -10.71 -23.45 -10.43
N ARG A 205 -11.92 -23.71 -10.92
CA ARG A 205 -12.32 -23.48 -12.30
C ARG A 205 -12.28 -21.99 -12.63
N GLN A 206 -12.82 -21.12 -11.79
CA GLN A 206 -12.86 -19.67 -12.01
C GLN A 206 -11.47 -19.02 -12.00
N ILE A 207 -10.50 -19.62 -11.33
CA ILE A 207 -9.10 -19.18 -11.39
C ILE A 207 -8.49 -19.44 -12.78
N ILE A 208 -8.77 -20.60 -13.39
CA ILE A 208 -8.12 -21.06 -14.62
C ILE A 208 -8.93 -20.64 -15.86
N LEU A 209 -10.24 -20.73 -15.79
CA LEU A 209 -11.20 -20.42 -16.86
C LEU A 209 -12.22 -19.40 -16.32
N PRO A 210 -11.82 -18.13 -16.18
CA PRO A 210 -12.67 -17.12 -15.58
C PRO A 210 -13.90 -16.83 -16.44
N HIS A 211 -15.04 -16.65 -15.80
CA HIS A 211 -16.21 -16.10 -16.45
C HIS A 211 -16.06 -14.57 -16.54
N LEU A 212 -15.66 -14.10 -17.72
CA LEU A 212 -15.47 -12.68 -17.97
C LEU A 212 -16.82 -12.02 -18.25
N SER A 213 -17.14 -10.99 -17.47
CA SER A 213 -18.30 -10.14 -17.72
C SER A 213 -17.85 -8.79 -18.29
N THR A 214 -18.57 -8.31 -19.29
CA THR A 214 -18.37 -6.98 -19.88
C THR A 214 -19.19 -5.89 -19.19
N SER A 215 -19.91 -6.22 -18.11
CA SER A 215 -20.68 -5.22 -17.37
C SER A 215 -19.74 -4.19 -16.74
N SER A 216 -20.13 -2.92 -16.79
CA SER A 216 -19.33 -1.81 -16.22
C SER A 216 -18.99 -2.02 -14.75
N GLY A 217 -19.91 -2.56 -13.96
CA GLY A 217 -19.69 -2.87 -12.55
C GLY A 217 -18.60 -3.93 -12.33
N TYR A 218 -18.60 -5.01 -13.12
CA TYR A 218 -17.56 -6.04 -13.06
C TYR A 218 -16.18 -5.47 -13.41
N LEU A 219 -16.11 -4.70 -14.49
CA LEU A 219 -14.86 -4.11 -14.96
C LEU A 219 -14.31 -3.10 -13.94
N LEU A 220 -15.15 -2.22 -13.39
CA LEU A 220 -14.74 -1.29 -12.32
C LEU A 220 -14.23 -2.04 -11.10
N THR A 221 -14.94 -3.07 -10.62
CA THR A 221 -14.47 -3.86 -9.48
C THR A 221 -13.15 -4.58 -9.79
N ALA A 222 -12.96 -5.07 -11.02
CA ALA A 222 -11.70 -5.69 -11.42
C ALA A 222 -10.54 -4.69 -11.40
N VAL A 223 -10.76 -3.42 -11.77
CA VAL A 223 -9.71 -2.38 -11.71
C VAL A 223 -9.46 -1.88 -10.31
N ALA A 224 -10.51 -1.68 -9.53
CA ALA A 224 -10.33 -1.39 -8.11
C ALA A 224 -9.49 -2.47 -7.42
N LEU A 225 -9.71 -3.75 -7.78
CA LEU A 225 -8.91 -4.89 -7.30
C LEU A 225 -7.43 -4.77 -7.72
N VAL A 226 -7.14 -4.41 -8.97
CA VAL A 226 -5.77 -4.14 -9.42
C VAL A 226 -5.17 -2.95 -8.66
N GLY A 227 -5.93 -1.87 -8.49
CA GLY A 227 -5.50 -0.65 -7.82
C GLY A 227 -5.15 -0.85 -6.35
N THR A 228 -5.97 -1.60 -5.62
CA THR A 228 -5.69 -1.93 -4.22
C THR A 228 -4.54 -2.92 -4.08
N THR A 229 -4.40 -3.86 -5.01
CA THR A 229 -3.33 -4.86 -4.98
C THR A 229 -1.97 -4.22 -5.28
N ILE A 230 -1.88 -3.35 -6.29
CA ILE A 230 -0.62 -2.75 -6.74
C ILE A 230 -0.66 -1.23 -6.51
N SER A 231 -0.67 -0.82 -5.25
CA SER A 231 -0.75 0.62 -4.94
C SER A 231 0.57 1.34 -5.20
N PRO A 232 0.55 2.57 -5.76
CA PRO A 232 1.73 3.39 -6.01
C PRO A 232 2.66 3.55 -4.80
N TYR A 233 2.11 3.84 -3.62
CA TYR A 233 2.90 4.10 -2.42
C TYR A 233 3.75 2.90 -1.97
N MET A 234 3.28 1.68 -2.21
CA MET A 234 4.00 0.46 -1.84
C MET A 234 5.38 0.41 -2.51
N GLN A 235 5.46 0.85 -3.75
CA GLN A 235 6.68 0.84 -4.54
C GLN A 235 7.72 1.83 -3.98
N PHE A 236 7.27 3.04 -3.66
CA PHE A 236 8.11 4.05 -2.99
C PHE A 236 8.54 3.58 -1.61
N PHE A 237 7.60 3.02 -0.83
CA PHE A 237 7.88 2.52 0.52
C PHE A 237 8.89 1.39 0.52
N VAL A 238 8.73 0.37 -0.32
CA VAL A 238 9.65 -0.77 -0.42
C VAL A 238 11.05 -0.28 -0.79
N GLN A 239 11.18 0.52 -1.85
CA GLN A 239 12.49 0.96 -2.31
C GLN A 239 13.19 1.85 -1.29
N SER A 240 12.50 2.82 -0.69
CA SER A 240 13.08 3.71 0.33
C SER A 240 13.43 2.95 1.60
N SER A 241 12.59 2.00 2.04
CA SER A 241 12.86 1.17 3.22
C SER A 241 14.08 0.29 3.04
N VAL A 242 14.25 -0.33 1.87
CA VAL A 242 15.43 -1.15 1.53
C VAL A 242 16.69 -0.28 1.49
N ALA A 243 16.61 0.91 0.88
CA ALA A 243 17.72 1.85 0.82
C ALA A 243 18.12 2.35 2.22
N ASP A 244 17.15 2.70 3.07
CA ASP A 244 17.38 3.19 4.43
C ASP A 244 17.96 2.11 5.36
N LYS A 245 17.57 0.85 5.19
CA LYS A 245 18.16 -0.29 5.92
C LYS A 245 19.62 -0.54 5.52
N GLY A 246 20.07 0.02 4.39
CA GLY A 246 21.43 -0.18 3.89
C GLY A 246 21.73 -1.63 3.52
N ILE A 247 20.75 -2.34 2.99
CA ILE A 247 20.87 -3.74 2.58
C ILE A 247 21.82 -3.81 1.40
N HIS A 248 22.87 -4.65 1.53
CA HIS A 248 23.85 -4.82 0.47
C HIS A 248 23.39 -5.85 -0.57
N ALA A 249 23.94 -5.77 -1.78
CA ALA A 249 23.64 -6.70 -2.86
C ALA A 249 23.93 -8.18 -2.50
N SER A 250 24.79 -8.46 -1.50
CA SER A 250 25.02 -9.79 -0.95
C SER A 250 23.83 -10.37 -0.19
N ASP A 251 22.98 -9.51 0.37
CA ASP A 251 21.85 -9.89 1.20
C ASP A 251 20.52 -9.78 0.44
N TYR A 252 20.55 -9.43 -0.86
CA TYR A 252 19.40 -9.25 -1.72
C TYR A 252 18.47 -10.47 -1.78
N ILE A 253 18.98 -11.67 -1.66
CA ILE A 253 18.18 -12.91 -1.65
C ILE A 253 17.16 -12.93 -0.50
N TYR A 254 17.50 -12.33 0.64
CA TYR A 254 16.60 -12.26 1.78
C TYR A 254 15.46 -11.23 1.54
N GLU A 255 15.77 -10.13 0.83
CA GLU A 255 14.74 -9.19 0.39
C GLU A 255 13.78 -9.81 -0.64
N GLN A 256 14.29 -10.64 -1.55
CA GLN A 256 13.42 -11.39 -2.46
C GLN A 256 12.47 -12.31 -1.69
N VAL A 257 12.97 -13.03 -0.69
CA VAL A 257 12.13 -13.89 0.15
C VAL A 257 11.08 -13.08 0.90
N ASP A 258 11.44 -11.90 1.46
CA ASP A 258 10.49 -11.02 2.14
C ASP A 258 9.37 -10.56 1.19
N ILE A 259 9.72 -10.11 -0.01
CA ILE A 259 8.75 -9.64 -1.00
C ILE A 259 7.81 -10.75 -1.46
N TYR A 260 8.36 -11.88 -1.88
CA TYR A 260 7.54 -12.97 -2.42
C TYR A 260 6.65 -13.60 -1.34
N SER A 261 7.17 -13.78 -0.12
CA SER A 261 6.39 -14.31 0.99
C SER A 261 5.33 -13.32 1.47
N GLY A 262 5.67 -12.02 1.55
CA GLY A 262 4.73 -10.96 1.90
C GLY A 262 3.60 -10.83 0.90
N THR A 263 3.93 -10.82 -0.41
CA THR A 263 2.92 -10.79 -1.48
C THR A 263 2.03 -12.03 -1.43
N ALA A 264 2.60 -13.23 -1.31
CA ALA A 264 1.82 -14.47 -1.22
C ALA A 264 0.88 -14.45 -0.02
N PHE A 265 1.34 -14.00 1.14
CA PHE A 265 0.52 -13.88 2.35
C PHE A 265 -0.66 -12.92 2.15
N ALA A 266 -0.42 -11.73 1.60
CA ALA A 266 -1.49 -10.76 1.33
C ALA A 266 -2.51 -11.29 0.32
N MET A 267 -2.05 -11.96 -0.75
CA MET A 267 -2.92 -12.54 -1.77
C MET A 267 -3.76 -13.69 -1.24
N VAL A 268 -3.23 -14.49 -0.32
CA VAL A 268 -4.00 -15.54 0.36
C VAL A 268 -5.14 -14.93 1.16
N ILE A 269 -4.89 -13.89 1.95
CA ILE A 269 -5.97 -13.21 2.70
C ILE A 269 -7.02 -12.67 1.72
N ALA A 270 -6.62 -11.92 0.69
CA ALA A 270 -7.52 -11.34 -0.29
C ALA A 270 -8.37 -12.41 -1.02
N ALA A 271 -7.75 -13.53 -1.40
CA ALA A 271 -8.46 -14.64 -2.03
C ALA A 271 -9.53 -15.24 -1.08
N PHE A 272 -9.18 -15.43 0.19
CA PHE A 272 -10.13 -15.95 1.17
C PHE A 272 -11.23 -14.95 1.52
N VAL A 273 -11.00 -13.64 1.42
CA VAL A 273 -12.09 -12.64 1.51
C VAL A 273 -13.07 -12.83 0.36
N ILE A 274 -12.58 -12.91 -0.89
CA ILE A 274 -13.44 -13.15 -2.07
C ILE A 274 -14.20 -14.49 -1.93
N VAL A 275 -13.51 -15.57 -1.53
CA VAL A 275 -14.14 -16.88 -1.38
C VAL A 275 -15.20 -16.88 -0.28
N ALA A 276 -14.91 -16.30 0.88
CA ALA A 276 -15.86 -16.25 1.98
C ALA A 276 -17.12 -15.45 1.62
N THR A 277 -16.95 -14.26 1.01
CA THR A 277 -18.06 -13.41 0.58
C THR A 277 -18.81 -14.02 -0.59
N GLY A 278 -18.14 -14.68 -1.52
CA GLY A 278 -18.75 -15.42 -2.62
C GLY A 278 -19.58 -16.61 -2.14
N ALA A 279 -19.06 -17.38 -1.17
CA ALA A 279 -19.77 -18.55 -0.63
C ALA A 279 -20.96 -18.18 0.27
N THR A 280 -20.98 -16.97 0.83
CA THR A 280 -22.03 -16.54 1.77
C THR A 280 -22.96 -15.49 1.16
N LEU A 281 -22.44 -14.32 0.85
CA LEU A 281 -23.24 -13.15 0.43
C LEU A 281 -23.75 -13.30 -1.01
N PHE A 282 -22.91 -13.73 -1.95
CA PHE A 282 -23.29 -13.92 -3.35
C PHE A 282 -24.40 -14.95 -3.52
N VAL A 283 -24.28 -16.09 -2.83
CA VAL A 283 -25.28 -17.18 -2.89
C VAL A 283 -26.64 -16.73 -2.36
N HIS A 284 -26.67 -15.80 -1.40
CA HIS A 284 -27.91 -15.25 -0.84
C HIS A 284 -28.37 -13.96 -1.53
N GLY A 285 -27.66 -13.50 -2.58
CA GLY A 285 -27.99 -12.24 -3.28
C GLY A 285 -27.85 -10.99 -2.42
N THR A 286 -27.01 -11.02 -1.39
CA THR A 286 -26.83 -9.92 -0.44
C THR A 286 -25.70 -9.01 -0.92
N PRO A 287 -25.97 -7.79 -1.42
CA PRO A 287 -24.92 -6.87 -1.82
C PRO A 287 -24.18 -6.30 -0.59
N VAL A 288 -22.91 -5.97 -0.76
CA VAL A 288 -22.12 -5.27 0.27
C VAL A 288 -22.26 -3.77 0.06
N ASN A 289 -23.17 -3.16 0.78
CA ASN A 289 -23.42 -1.71 0.77
C ASN A 289 -22.77 -1.02 1.99
N THR A 290 -22.63 -1.76 3.09
CA THR A 290 -22.05 -1.29 4.35
C THR A 290 -20.95 -2.23 4.82
N ALA A 291 -20.10 -1.74 5.72
CA ALA A 291 -19.08 -2.59 6.34
C ALA A 291 -19.69 -3.68 7.25
N LEU A 292 -20.92 -3.45 7.75
CA LEU A 292 -21.68 -4.49 8.47
C LEU A 292 -22.02 -5.66 7.55
N ASP A 293 -22.40 -5.41 6.30
CA ASP A 293 -22.70 -6.46 5.33
C ASP A 293 -21.45 -7.30 5.06
N ALA A 294 -20.27 -6.64 4.90
CA ALA A 294 -18.99 -7.34 4.73
C ALA A 294 -18.64 -8.24 5.93
N ALA A 295 -18.98 -7.80 7.15
CA ALA A 295 -18.77 -8.58 8.37
C ALA A 295 -19.62 -9.86 8.42
N LEU A 296 -20.78 -9.90 7.75
CA LEU A 296 -21.65 -11.08 7.71
C LEU A 296 -20.96 -12.30 7.10
N ALA A 297 -20.01 -12.10 6.19
CA ALA A 297 -19.23 -13.20 5.61
C ALA A 297 -18.44 -13.99 6.66
N LEU A 298 -18.12 -13.39 7.81
CA LEU A 298 -17.42 -14.05 8.91
C LEU A 298 -18.37 -14.83 9.83
N GLN A 299 -19.70 -14.71 9.69
CA GLN A 299 -20.66 -15.33 10.59
C GLN A 299 -20.60 -16.87 10.54
N ALA A 300 -20.28 -17.43 9.37
CA ALA A 300 -20.13 -18.88 9.21
C ALA A 300 -19.08 -19.49 10.16
N PHE A 301 -18.03 -18.72 10.49
CA PHE A 301 -16.97 -19.13 11.41
C PHE A 301 -17.11 -18.52 12.80
N ALA A 302 -17.29 -17.20 12.88
CA ALA A 302 -17.20 -16.45 14.14
C ALA A 302 -18.57 -16.24 14.82
N GLY A 303 -19.67 -16.61 14.16
CA GLY A 303 -21.03 -16.45 14.70
C GLY A 303 -21.27 -15.01 15.17
N LYS A 304 -21.69 -14.84 16.43
CA LYS A 304 -21.96 -13.54 17.06
C LYS A 304 -20.72 -12.62 17.19
N TYR A 305 -19.50 -13.16 17.07
CA TYR A 305 -18.27 -12.40 17.16
C TYR A 305 -17.76 -11.89 15.80
N ALA A 306 -18.49 -12.15 14.71
CA ALA A 306 -18.11 -11.76 13.35
C ALA A 306 -17.90 -10.24 13.23
N THR A 307 -18.84 -9.44 13.72
CA THR A 307 -18.75 -7.96 13.71
C THR A 307 -17.60 -7.43 14.55
N LEU A 308 -17.36 -8.03 15.73
CA LEU A 308 -16.25 -7.63 16.59
C LEU A 308 -14.90 -7.93 15.91
N LEU A 309 -14.73 -9.12 15.34
CA LEU A 309 -13.52 -9.57 14.71
C LEU A 309 -13.20 -8.74 13.45
N PHE A 310 -14.22 -8.52 12.61
CA PHE A 310 -14.12 -7.67 11.43
C PHE A 310 -13.82 -6.21 11.80
N GLY A 311 -14.57 -5.64 12.74
CA GLY A 311 -14.42 -4.25 13.16
C GLY A 311 -13.03 -3.96 13.75
N ILE A 312 -12.51 -4.83 14.61
CA ILE A 312 -11.14 -4.69 15.17
C ILE A 312 -10.10 -4.84 14.07
N GLY A 313 -10.26 -5.82 13.17
CA GLY A 313 -9.34 -6.02 12.04
C GLY A 313 -9.29 -4.80 11.14
N LEU A 314 -10.44 -4.28 10.72
CA LEU A 314 -10.57 -3.10 9.87
C LEU A 314 -10.01 -1.86 10.55
N PHE A 315 -10.31 -1.64 11.84
CA PHE A 315 -9.79 -0.53 12.62
C PHE A 315 -8.25 -0.53 12.67
N GLY A 316 -7.66 -1.70 12.98
CA GLY A 316 -6.21 -1.85 13.05
C GLY A 316 -5.51 -1.65 11.70
N ALA A 317 -6.03 -2.25 10.63
CA ALA A 317 -5.50 -2.09 9.28
C ALA A 317 -5.58 -0.63 8.81
N SER A 318 -6.73 0.01 8.99
CA SER A 318 -6.93 1.41 8.63
C SER A 318 -6.02 2.36 9.42
N LEU A 319 -5.83 2.14 10.73
CA LEU A 319 -4.89 2.95 11.52
C LEU A 319 -3.45 2.78 11.06
N LEU A 320 -3.05 1.55 10.73
CA LEU A 320 -1.70 1.27 10.21
C LEU A 320 -1.47 2.02 8.89
N ALA A 321 -2.37 1.87 7.94
CA ALA A 321 -2.27 2.48 6.63
C ALA A 321 -2.43 4.01 6.68
N ALA A 322 -3.35 4.55 7.51
CA ALA A 322 -3.54 5.99 7.71
C ALA A 322 -2.31 6.70 8.28
N ALA A 323 -1.40 5.99 8.93
CA ALA A 323 -0.12 6.55 9.36
C ALA A 323 0.97 6.43 8.27
N VAL A 324 1.04 5.29 7.58
CA VAL A 324 2.12 5.00 6.59
C VAL A 324 1.94 5.81 5.31
N LEU A 325 0.71 5.95 4.82
CA LEU A 325 0.41 6.63 3.54
C LEU A 325 0.81 8.11 3.52
N PRO A 326 0.38 8.95 4.49
CA PRO A 326 0.81 10.35 4.52
C PRO A 326 2.32 10.50 4.68
N LEU A 327 2.96 9.61 5.46
CA LEU A 327 4.41 9.58 5.62
C LEU A 327 5.11 9.26 4.31
N SER A 328 4.71 8.19 3.63
CA SER A 328 5.28 7.79 2.34
C SER A 328 5.18 8.91 1.31
N THR A 329 4.04 9.60 1.28
CA THR A 329 3.82 10.75 0.40
C THR A 329 4.74 11.91 0.73
N ALA A 330 4.83 12.30 2.00
CA ALA A 330 5.69 13.38 2.44
C ALA A 330 7.17 13.08 2.19
N TYR A 331 7.61 11.85 2.45
CA TYR A 331 8.98 11.41 2.13
C TYR A 331 9.24 11.47 0.62
N GLY A 332 8.39 10.88 -0.21
CA GLY A 332 8.57 10.86 -1.66
C GLY A 332 8.66 12.25 -2.27
N ILE A 333 7.78 13.17 -1.90
CA ILE A 333 7.78 14.53 -2.40
C ILE A 333 9.04 15.29 -1.91
N CYS A 334 9.39 15.18 -0.64
CA CYS A 334 10.58 15.84 -0.11
C CYS A 334 11.88 15.29 -0.75
N GLU A 335 11.94 13.97 -1.00
CA GLU A 335 13.05 13.36 -1.75
C GLU A 335 13.16 13.94 -3.16
N ALA A 336 12.06 13.95 -3.91
CA ALA A 336 12.04 14.41 -5.28
C ALA A 336 12.50 15.87 -5.44
N PHE A 337 12.15 16.72 -4.50
CA PHE A 337 12.44 18.16 -4.60
C PHE A 337 13.60 18.65 -3.72
N GLY A 338 14.18 17.74 -2.90
CA GLY A 338 15.33 18.06 -2.05
C GLY A 338 14.96 18.88 -0.81
N PHE A 339 13.72 18.79 -0.35
CA PHE A 339 13.29 19.41 0.90
C PHE A 339 13.79 18.63 2.11
N GLU A 340 13.94 19.32 3.24
CA GLU A 340 14.24 18.68 4.52
C GLU A 340 13.12 17.73 4.92
N ARG A 341 13.49 16.55 5.42
CA ARG A 341 12.55 15.47 5.75
C ARG A 341 12.90 14.75 7.03
N GLY A 342 11.93 14.15 7.67
CA GLY A 342 12.10 13.28 8.83
C GLY A 342 11.06 13.52 9.91
N VAL A 343 10.55 12.42 10.45
CA VAL A 343 9.54 12.43 11.55
C VAL A 343 10.06 13.02 12.85
N SER A 344 11.37 13.02 13.07
CA SER A 344 12.00 13.60 14.27
C SER A 344 12.29 15.10 14.15
N ARG A 345 12.01 15.69 12.99
CA ARG A 345 12.22 17.12 12.74
C ARG A 345 10.97 17.92 13.11
N SER A 346 11.21 19.08 13.74
CA SER A 346 10.14 20.02 14.07
C SER A 346 9.54 20.66 12.81
N PHE A 347 8.38 21.28 12.97
CA PHE A 347 7.70 22.01 11.88
C PHE A 347 8.58 23.12 11.28
N SER A 348 9.40 23.78 12.10
CA SER A 348 10.36 24.80 11.65
C SER A 348 11.54 24.25 10.87
N GLU A 349 11.94 23.01 11.13
CA GLU A 349 13.07 22.35 10.43
C GLU A 349 12.66 21.68 9.12
N ALA A 350 11.45 21.13 9.03
CA ALA A 350 10.95 20.44 7.85
C ALA A 350 9.49 20.86 7.53
N PRO A 351 9.23 22.13 7.19
CA PRO A 351 7.87 22.67 7.05
C PRO A 351 7.08 21.96 5.93
N VAL A 352 7.70 21.69 4.78
CA VAL A 352 7.03 21.02 3.66
C VAL A 352 6.61 19.61 4.03
N PHE A 353 7.50 18.84 4.65
CA PHE A 353 7.23 17.47 5.10
C PHE A 353 6.06 17.43 6.08
N GLN A 354 6.12 18.28 7.10
CA GLN A 354 5.09 18.34 8.15
C GLN A 354 3.74 18.85 7.61
N SER A 355 3.75 19.80 6.65
CA SER A 355 2.53 20.31 6.03
C SER A 355 1.83 19.25 5.18
N ILE A 356 2.57 18.49 4.36
CA ILE A 356 1.99 17.40 3.55
C ILE A 356 1.39 16.33 4.47
N PHE A 357 2.17 15.87 5.46
CA PHE A 357 1.74 14.86 6.41
C PHE A 357 0.46 15.28 7.16
N THR A 358 0.48 16.47 7.73
CA THR A 358 -0.66 17.02 8.51
C THR A 358 -1.87 17.28 7.62
N GLY A 359 -1.66 17.86 6.43
CA GLY A 359 -2.73 18.16 5.47
C GLY A 359 -3.48 16.92 5.01
N LEU A 360 -2.77 15.82 4.74
CA LEU A 360 -3.39 14.55 4.34
C LEU A 360 -4.22 13.94 5.46
N ILE A 361 -3.76 13.98 6.72
CA ILE A 361 -4.52 13.52 7.88
C ILE A 361 -5.79 14.37 8.05
N ILE A 362 -5.66 15.71 8.02
CA ILE A 362 -6.80 16.61 8.16
C ILE A 362 -7.83 16.34 7.06
N LEU A 363 -7.39 16.21 5.80
CA LEU A 363 -8.27 15.92 4.68
C LEU A 363 -9.01 14.59 4.86
N GLY A 364 -8.30 13.52 5.26
CA GLY A 364 -8.87 12.21 5.54
C GLY A 364 -9.95 12.29 6.63
N VAL A 365 -9.63 12.94 7.75
CA VAL A 365 -10.60 13.16 8.84
C VAL A 365 -11.83 13.94 8.35
N LEU A 366 -11.64 15.06 7.64
CA LEU A 366 -12.76 15.90 7.18
C LEU A 366 -13.70 15.15 6.25
N VAL A 367 -13.15 14.37 5.29
CA VAL A 367 -13.98 13.58 4.36
C VAL A 367 -14.72 12.47 5.11
N ALA A 368 -14.07 11.80 6.05
CA ALA A 368 -14.70 10.73 6.82
C ALA A 368 -15.84 11.22 7.76
N LEU A 369 -15.89 12.52 8.05
CA LEU A 369 -16.95 13.13 8.84
C LEU A 369 -18.14 13.63 8.00
N ILE A 370 -18.12 13.51 6.68
CA ILE A 370 -19.25 13.89 5.83
C ILE A 370 -20.41 12.92 6.07
N PRO A 371 -21.58 13.39 6.53
CA PRO A 371 -22.70 12.50 6.82
C PRO A 371 -23.29 11.88 5.54
N GLY A 372 -23.74 10.64 5.64
CA GLY A 372 -24.48 9.98 4.56
C GLY A 372 -23.63 9.51 3.37
N LEU A 373 -22.31 9.54 3.47
CA LEU A 373 -21.46 8.96 2.44
C LEU A 373 -21.67 7.44 2.33
N PRO A 374 -21.84 6.90 1.10
CA PRO A 374 -21.85 5.47 0.87
C PRO A 374 -20.41 4.93 0.96
N ILE A 375 -19.95 4.67 2.18
CA ILE A 375 -18.51 4.42 2.47
C ILE A 375 -17.93 3.35 1.56
N ILE A 376 -18.57 2.18 1.43
CA ILE A 376 -18.03 1.07 0.59
C ILE A 376 -17.87 1.49 -0.87
N ALA A 377 -18.87 2.17 -1.45
CA ALA A 377 -18.77 2.64 -2.83
C ALA A 377 -17.62 3.65 -3.00
N VAL A 378 -17.47 4.58 -2.04
CA VAL A 378 -16.38 5.56 -2.06
C VAL A 378 -15.03 4.86 -1.93
N LEU A 379 -14.89 3.87 -1.05
CA LEU A 379 -13.65 3.09 -0.89
C LEU A 379 -13.23 2.45 -2.23
N VAL A 380 -14.17 1.84 -2.95
CA VAL A 380 -13.88 1.19 -4.25
C VAL A 380 -13.49 2.22 -5.31
N VAL A 381 -14.22 3.33 -5.43
CA VAL A 381 -13.89 4.42 -6.39
C VAL A 381 -12.50 5.00 -6.12
N LEU A 382 -12.10 5.12 -4.85
CA LEU A 382 -10.75 5.58 -4.51
C LEU A 382 -9.67 4.59 -4.93
N GLN A 383 -9.97 3.28 -4.97
CA GLN A 383 -9.06 2.27 -5.53
C GLN A 383 -9.00 2.33 -7.06
N ASP A 384 -10.10 2.67 -7.75
CA ASP A 384 -10.06 2.95 -9.18
C ASP A 384 -9.16 4.15 -9.51
N LEU A 385 -9.26 5.22 -8.72
CA LEU A 385 -8.38 6.38 -8.85
C LEU A 385 -6.91 6.00 -8.60
N ASN A 386 -6.66 5.18 -7.60
CA ASN A 386 -5.34 4.64 -7.28
C ASN A 386 -4.77 3.83 -8.46
N ALA A 387 -5.59 2.95 -9.06
CA ALA A 387 -5.25 2.20 -10.25
C ALA A 387 -4.89 3.11 -11.43
N ALA A 388 -5.69 4.17 -11.67
CA ALA A 388 -5.48 5.09 -12.78
C ALA A 388 -4.10 5.80 -12.76
N MET A 389 -3.50 5.95 -11.59
CA MET A 389 -2.16 6.56 -11.44
C MET A 389 -1.01 5.57 -11.63
N LEU A 390 -1.27 4.26 -11.58
CA LEU A 390 -0.24 3.22 -11.68
C LEU A 390 0.59 3.25 -12.96
N PRO A 391 0.03 3.35 -14.18
CA PRO A 391 0.79 3.29 -15.42
C PRO A 391 1.93 4.29 -15.47
N ILE A 392 1.70 5.51 -14.96
CA ILE A 392 2.71 6.57 -14.93
C ILE A 392 3.94 6.11 -14.14
N LEU A 393 3.73 5.51 -12.96
CA LEU A 393 4.82 5.09 -12.08
C LEU A 393 5.49 3.81 -12.56
N LEU A 394 4.72 2.86 -13.09
CA LEU A 394 5.27 1.59 -13.61
C LEU A 394 6.21 1.82 -14.79
N VAL A 395 5.93 2.79 -15.66
CA VAL A 395 6.83 3.17 -16.75
C VAL A 395 8.17 3.67 -16.20
N PHE A 396 8.18 4.54 -15.18
CA PHE A 396 9.42 4.98 -14.57
C PHE A 396 10.21 3.83 -13.94
N ILE A 397 9.54 2.94 -13.20
CA ILE A 397 10.17 1.79 -12.56
C ILE A 397 10.86 0.90 -13.60
N ILE A 398 10.18 0.56 -14.70
CA ILE A 398 10.74 -0.33 -15.71
C ILE A 398 11.89 0.31 -16.50
N LEU A 399 11.83 1.62 -16.75
CA LEU A 399 12.92 2.35 -17.39
C LEU A 399 14.15 2.45 -16.48
N LEU A 400 13.95 2.69 -15.18
CA LEU A 400 15.04 2.78 -14.20
C LEU A 400 15.74 1.44 -14.00
N VAL A 401 15.00 0.36 -13.82
CA VAL A 401 15.58 -0.98 -13.58
C VAL A 401 16.35 -1.50 -14.79
N ASN A 402 16.00 -1.06 -16.02
CA ASN A 402 16.70 -1.41 -17.25
C ASN A 402 17.88 -0.49 -17.58
N ASN A 403 18.12 0.57 -16.80
CA ASN A 403 19.22 1.47 -17.02
C ASN A 403 20.56 0.83 -16.57
N ARG A 404 21.38 0.43 -17.53
CA ARG A 404 22.68 -0.22 -17.27
C ARG A 404 23.67 0.65 -16.50
N ARG A 405 23.61 1.98 -16.65
CA ARG A 405 24.47 2.90 -15.89
C ARG A 405 24.14 2.91 -14.41
N LEU A 406 22.86 2.69 -14.10
CA LEU A 406 22.35 2.68 -12.74
C LEU A 406 22.50 1.29 -12.09
N MET A 407 22.08 0.24 -12.79
CA MET A 407 21.92 -1.11 -12.27
C MET A 407 23.12 -2.05 -12.58
N GLY A 408 24.02 -1.65 -13.47
CA GLY A 408 25.16 -2.48 -13.88
C GLY A 408 24.74 -3.86 -14.37
N ARG A 409 25.20 -4.91 -13.68
CA ARG A 409 24.86 -6.32 -13.96
C ARG A 409 23.47 -6.74 -13.43
N HIS A 410 22.82 -5.90 -12.65
CA HIS A 410 21.53 -6.18 -12.00
C HIS A 410 20.32 -5.67 -12.79
N VAL A 411 20.49 -5.32 -14.07
CA VAL A 411 19.38 -5.02 -15.00
C VAL A 411 18.48 -6.25 -15.19
N ASN A 412 17.25 -6.04 -15.63
CA ASN A 412 16.36 -7.14 -15.96
C ASN A 412 16.97 -8.07 -17.03
N LYS A 413 16.93 -9.36 -16.79
CA LYS A 413 17.19 -10.37 -17.83
C LYS A 413 16.03 -10.38 -18.83
N LEU A 414 16.29 -10.85 -20.06
CA LEU A 414 15.30 -10.78 -21.16
C LEU A 414 13.93 -11.35 -20.76
N GLY A 415 13.85 -12.53 -20.18
CA GLY A 415 12.59 -13.15 -19.77
C GLY A 415 11.86 -12.33 -18.70
N PHE A 416 12.58 -11.86 -17.67
CA PHE A 416 11.99 -11.01 -16.63
C PHE A 416 11.52 -9.65 -17.19
N ASN A 417 12.27 -9.09 -18.15
CA ASN A 417 11.91 -7.83 -18.81
C ASN A 417 10.63 -7.96 -19.66
N ILE A 418 10.47 -9.08 -20.38
CA ILE A 418 9.23 -9.36 -21.13
C ILE A 418 8.02 -9.40 -20.19
N ILE A 419 8.15 -10.12 -19.07
CA ILE A 419 7.07 -10.22 -18.07
C ILE A 419 6.78 -8.84 -17.46
N SER A 420 7.80 -8.07 -17.11
CA SER A 420 7.65 -6.73 -16.55
C SER A 420 6.94 -5.78 -17.52
N TRP A 421 7.30 -5.78 -18.81
CA TRP A 421 6.59 -4.99 -19.83
C TRP A 421 5.17 -5.50 -20.06
N ALA A 422 4.95 -6.82 -20.08
CA ALA A 422 3.62 -7.38 -20.17
C ALA A 422 2.74 -6.92 -19.00
N THR A 423 3.28 -6.89 -17.77
CA THR A 423 2.61 -6.35 -16.59
C THR A 423 2.16 -4.90 -16.81
N VAL A 424 3.07 -4.01 -17.24
CA VAL A 424 2.75 -2.61 -17.49
C VAL A 424 1.68 -2.46 -18.58
N VAL A 425 1.81 -3.20 -19.68
CA VAL A 425 0.87 -3.15 -20.80
C VAL A 425 -0.51 -3.64 -20.39
N VAL A 426 -0.60 -4.79 -19.71
CA VAL A 426 -1.87 -5.36 -19.24
C VAL A 426 -2.59 -4.40 -18.29
N ILE A 427 -1.89 -3.88 -17.27
CA ILE A 427 -2.47 -2.93 -16.32
C ILE A 427 -2.92 -1.65 -17.04
N THR A 428 -2.09 -1.12 -17.95
CA THR A 428 -2.43 0.09 -18.69
C THR A 428 -3.65 -0.12 -19.58
N ILE A 429 -3.73 -1.24 -20.31
CA ILE A 429 -4.89 -1.57 -21.16
C ILE A 429 -6.16 -1.70 -20.30
N LEU A 430 -6.10 -2.42 -19.17
CA LEU A 430 -7.24 -2.55 -18.27
C LEU A 430 -7.74 -1.18 -17.82
N ILE A 431 -6.85 -0.32 -17.33
CA ILE A 431 -7.19 1.02 -16.86
C ILE A 431 -7.76 1.89 -17.99
N VAL A 432 -7.14 1.89 -19.17
CA VAL A 432 -7.60 2.68 -20.31
C VAL A 432 -8.99 2.22 -20.77
N LEU A 433 -9.21 0.90 -20.89
CA LEU A 433 -10.52 0.35 -21.27
C LEU A 433 -11.60 0.80 -20.29
N LEU A 434 -11.30 0.84 -19.00
CA LEU A 434 -12.25 1.25 -17.97
C LEU A 434 -12.55 2.74 -17.97
N LEU A 435 -11.51 3.55 -18.10
CA LEU A 435 -11.71 5.00 -18.25
C LEU A 435 -12.56 5.30 -19.48
N LEU A 436 -12.33 4.59 -20.58
CA LEU A 436 -13.15 4.74 -21.79
C LEU A 436 -14.59 4.26 -21.56
N SER A 437 -14.80 3.11 -20.90
CA SER A 437 -16.16 2.63 -20.60
C SER A 437 -16.91 3.58 -19.67
N ALA A 438 -16.23 4.16 -18.67
CA ALA A 438 -16.82 5.13 -17.75
C ALA A 438 -17.14 6.47 -18.42
N ILE A 439 -16.27 6.98 -19.30
CA ILE A 439 -16.45 8.28 -19.96
C ILE A 439 -17.53 8.20 -21.04
N PHE A 440 -17.55 7.13 -21.82
CA PHE A 440 -18.44 7.01 -22.98
C PHE A 440 -19.73 6.23 -22.70
N ASN A 441 -19.96 5.75 -21.47
CA ASN A 441 -21.09 4.88 -21.12
C ASN A 441 -21.21 3.66 -22.06
N ILE A 442 -20.07 3.17 -22.59
CA ILE A 442 -20.04 2.04 -23.49
C ILE A 442 -20.09 0.79 -22.60
N THR A 443 -21.15 0.04 -22.66
CA THR A 443 -21.16 -1.36 -22.23
C THR A 443 -20.27 -2.13 -23.20
N LEU A 444 -19.05 -2.46 -22.74
CA LEU A 444 -18.08 -3.23 -23.51
C LEU A 444 -18.52 -4.68 -23.67
#